data_dc32a2737f8e4429660ff5274939f9cc
#
_entry.id   dc32a2737f8e4429660ff5274939f9cc
#
_cell.length_a   1.000
_cell.length_b   1.000
_cell.length_c   1.000
_cell.angle_alpha   90.00
_cell.angle_beta   90.00
_cell.angle_gamma   90.00
#
_symmetry.space_group_name_H-M   'P 1'
#
loop_
_entity.id
_entity.type
_entity.pdbx_description
1 polymer ?
#
loop_
_entity_poly.entity_id
_entity_poly.type
_entity_poly.pdbx_seq_one_letter_code
_entity_poly.pdbx_strand_id
1 'polypeptide(L)'
;DSVYGLCRDETSIAAKVQDKTGLKCYNGGLGGTVLGRADAERRLGYTKDSVSAAGLVRSFVVKDFGVQKTVRVREPATDYFEDTLGDLGQIDFDQVKILFIGSGLNDYHAGNPIESTENPYDEYTYCGAIRSIVRELRDAYPDLRIIFITPPYTWYTVPELTCEEYDLGGGVLEDYVNAEIGLCQALDVEVIDIYHDFYPHDTWEDL
;
A
#
# COMPACT_ATOMS: atom_id res chain seq x y z
N ASP A 1 -0.89 3.99 0.45
CA ASP A 1 -1.58 4.66 -0.65
C ASP A 1 -2.23 5.99 -0.24
N SER A 2 -3.18 6.51 -1.01
CA SER A 2 -3.83 7.81 -0.75
C SER A 2 -4.70 7.83 0.50
N VAL A 3 -5.30 6.73 0.90
CA VAL A 3 -6.12 6.61 2.13
C VAL A 3 -5.32 7.09 3.35
N TYR A 4 -4.03 6.80 3.38
CA TYR A 4 -3.13 7.19 4.47
C TYR A 4 -2.30 8.44 4.14
N GLY A 5 -2.04 8.69 2.87
CA GLY A 5 -1.07 9.68 2.42
C GLY A 5 -1.60 11.09 2.22
N LEU A 6 -2.87 11.25 1.84
CA LEU A 6 -3.42 12.58 1.51
C LEU A 6 -3.63 13.46 2.74
N CYS A 7 -4.05 12.89 3.87
CA CYS A 7 -4.19 13.65 5.11
C CYS A 7 -2.87 13.59 5.89
N ARG A 8 -2.25 14.73 6.14
CA ARG A 8 -0.91 14.83 6.75
C ARG A 8 -0.85 15.73 7.97
N ASP A 9 -1.95 16.30 8.38
CA ASP A 9 -2.08 17.12 9.58
C ASP A 9 -2.43 16.25 10.82
N GLU A 10 -2.83 16.89 11.90
CA GLU A 10 -3.22 16.23 13.16
C GLU A 10 -4.46 15.32 13.03
N THR A 11 -5.18 15.39 11.91
CA THR A 11 -6.33 14.51 11.65
C THR A 11 -5.94 13.22 10.95
N SER A 12 -4.72 13.11 10.45
CA SER A 12 -4.22 11.91 9.79
C SER A 12 -4.26 10.67 10.71
N ILE A 13 -4.41 9.51 10.10
CA ILE A 13 -4.40 8.22 10.82
C ILE A 13 -3.10 8.08 11.64
N ALA A 14 -1.96 8.39 11.05
CA ALA A 14 -0.67 8.30 11.74
C ALA A 14 -0.61 9.22 12.97
N ALA A 15 -1.08 10.47 12.86
CA ALA A 15 -1.14 11.40 13.98
C ALA A 15 -2.08 10.90 15.08
N LYS A 16 -3.26 10.37 14.72
CA LYS A 16 -4.21 9.80 15.70
C LYS A 16 -3.67 8.55 16.41
N VAL A 17 -2.93 7.70 15.69
CA VAL A 17 -2.26 6.56 16.30
C VAL A 17 -1.18 7.04 17.28
N GLN A 18 -0.36 8.02 16.88
CA GLN A 18 0.65 8.61 17.76
C GLN A 18 0.03 9.21 19.02
N ASP A 19 -1.03 10.01 18.90
CA ASP A 19 -1.72 10.62 20.04
C ASP A 19 -2.28 9.59 21.04
N LYS A 20 -2.85 8.51 20.50
CA LYS A 20 -3.48 7.47 21.33
C LYS A 20 -2.46 6.53 21.98
N THR A 21 -1.33 6.29 21.35
CA THR A 21 -0.35 5.29 21.81
C THR A 21 0.87 5.90 22.48
N GLY A 22 1.17 7.17 22.23
CA GLY A 22 2.41 7.82 22.61
C GLY A 22 3.64 7.35 21.80
N LEU A 23 3.46 6.47 20.82
CA LEU A 23 4.52 6.00 19.95
C LEU A 23 4.76 6.99 18.81
N LYS A 24 6.03 7.22 18.47
CA LYS A 24 6.35 8.03 17.29
C LYS A 24 5.91 7.32 16.03
N CYS A 25 5.07 7.96 15.24
CA CYS A 25 4.55 7.45 13.97
C CYS A 25 5.07 8.28 12.79
N TYR A 26 5.36 7.59 11.70
CA TYR A 26 5.73 8.21 10.43
C TYR A 26 4.65 7.88 9.39
N ASN A 27 4.17 8.89 8.68
CA ASN A 27 3.23 8.70 7.58
C ASN A 27 4.00 8.59 6.25
N GLY A 28 4.22 7.37 5.79
CA GLY A 28 4.86 7.06 4.51
C GLY A 28 3.89 6.87 3.34
N GLY A 29 2.59 7.16 3.54
CA GLY A 29 1.58 6.97 2.49
C GLY A 29 1.80 7.89 1.29
N LEU A 30 1.74 7.33 0.08
CA LEU A 30 1.89 8.05 -1.19
C LEU A 30 0.69 7.72 -2.09
N GLY A 31 -0.06 8.74 -2.51
CA GLY A 31 -1.27 8.58 -3.31
C GLY A 31 -1.01 7.95 -4.68
N GLY A 32 -1.92 7.11 -5.15
CA GLY A 32 -1.82 6.49 -6.47
C GLY A 32 -0.74 5.42 -6.61
N THR A 33 -0.06 5.02 -5.53
CA THR A 33 0.99 4.00 -5.58
C THR A 33 0.42 2.60 -5.37
N VAL A 34 0.99 1.62 -6.05
CA VAL A 34 0.64 0.20 -5.94
C VAL A 34 1.47 -0.50 -4.88
N LEU A 35 1.07 -1.72 -4.53
CA LEU A 35 1.82 -2.57 -3.63
C LEU A 35 3.13 -3.07 -4.26
N GLY A 36 3.02 -3.64 -5.45
CA GLY A 36 4.13 -4.24 -6.19
C GLY A 36 4.66 -3.37 -7.32
N ARG A 37 4.78 -3.95 -8.49
CA ARG A 37 5.22 -3.29 -9.72
C ARG A 37 4.04 -3.05 -10.64
N ALA A 38 4.02 -1.90 -11.28
CA ALA A 38 3.06 -1.60 -12.32
C ALA A 38 3.77 -1.51 -13.66
N ASP A 39 3.03 -1.80 -14.73
CA ASP A 39 3.52 -1.54 -16.08
C ASP A 39 3.89 -0.06 -16.23
N ALA A 40 5.11 0.14 -16.66
CA ALA A 40 5.70 1.46 -16.83
C ALA A 40 4.93 2.39 -17.75
N GLU A 41 4.22 1.86 -18.72
CA GLU A 41 3.44 2.63 -19.69
C GLU A 41 2.18 3.22 -19.07
N ARG A 42 1.66 2.62 -18.00
CA ARG A 42 0.44 3.06 -17.33
C ARG A 42 0.64 4.20 -16.34
N ARG A 43 1.88 4.52 -15.94
CA ARG A 43 2.17 5.55 -14.94
C ARG A 43 3.18 6.56 -15.45
N LEU A 44 2.68 7.56 -16.12
CA LEU A 44 3.47 8.73 -16.51
C LEU A 44 3.82 9.53 -15.25
N GLY A 45 5.09 9.64 -14.93
CA GLY A 45 5.56 10.62 -13.95
C GLY A 45 6.40 10.11 -12.80
N TYR A 46 6.30 8.86 -12.44
CA TYR A 46 7.17 8.28 -11.41
C TYR A 46 8.37 7.57 -12.05
N THR A 47 9.50 7.59 -11.36
CA THR A 47 10.51 6.59 -11.60
C THR A 47 9.90 5.26 -11.18
N LYS A 48 9.60 4.44 -12.15
CA LYS A 48 8.87 3.19 -12.05
C LYS A 48 9.10 2.45 -10.75
N ASP A 49 8.02 2.04 -10.11
CA ASP A 49 8.05 1.13 -8.98
C ASP A 49 8.89 1.58 -7.77
N SER A 50 9.64 2.69 -7.90
CA SER A 50 10.48 3.22 -6.81
C SER A 50 9.67 3.73 -5.62
N VAL A 51 8.40 4.08 -5.83
CA VAL A 51 7.48 4.57 -4.81
C VAL A 51 6.35 3.59 -4.48
N SER A 52 6.36 2.39 -5.08
CA SER A 52 5.51 1.28 -4.65
C SER A 52 5.91 0.81 -3.24
N ALA A 53 5.03 0.07 -2.57
CA ALA A 53 5.37 -0.49 -1.26
C ALA A 53 6.63 -1.39 -1.34
N ALA A 54 6.71 -2.26 -2.35
CA ALA A 54 7.90 -3.09 -2.58
C ALA A 54 9.16 -2.27 -2.88
N GLY A 55 9.03 -1.19 -3.65
CA GLY A 55 10.14 -0.28 -3.94
C GLY A 55 10.67 0.44 -2.70
N LEU A 56 9.78 0.92 -1.84
CA LEU A 56 10.14 1.55 -0.56
C LEU A 56 10.77 0.54 0.41
N VAL A 57 10.20 -0.65 0.53
CA VAL A 57 10.77 -1.73 1.36
C VAL A 57 12.19 -2.04 0.92
N ARG A 58 12.42 -2.19 -0.37
CA ARG A 58 13.77 -2.43 -0.91
C ARG A 58 14.73 -1.31 -0.54
N SER A 59 14.30 -0.05 -0.61
CA SER A 59 15.12 1.09 -0.22
C SER A 59 15.44 1.10 1.28
N PHE A 60 14.52 0.70 2.15
CA PHE A 60 14.80 0.49 3.57
C PHE A 60 15.80 -0.64 3.81
N VAL A 61 15.63 -1.77 3.13
CA VAL A 61 16.53 -2.94 3.26
C VAL A 61 17.96 -2.59 2.86
N VAL A 62 18.13 -1.91 1.73
CA VAL A 62 19.47 -1.51 1.26
C VAL A 62 19.96 -0.18 1.86
N LYS A 63 19.12 0.50 2.66
CA LYS A 63 19.40 1.81 3.27
C LYS A 63 19.78 2.88 2.23
N ASP A 64 19.16 2.84 1.06
CA ASP A 64 19.40 3.77 -0.04
C ASP A 64 18.09 4.25 -0.67
N PHE A 65 17.82 5.54 -0.54
CA PHE A 65 16.70 6.26 -1.13
C PHE A 65 17.10 7.11 -2.35
N GLY A 66 18.27 6.81 -2.95
CA GLY A 66 18.78 7.57 -4.07
C GLY A 66 17.85 7.60 -5.29
N VAL A 67 17.19 6.47 -5.59
CA VAL A 67 16.25 6.38 -6.71
C VAL A 67 14.99 7.23 -6.46
N GLN A 68 14.52 7.35 -5.24
CA GLN A 68 13.35 8.16 -4.90
C GLN A 68 13.61 9.66 -5.09
N LYS A 69 14.87 10.12 -4.99
CA LYS A 69 15.25 11.50 -5.26
C LYS A 69 15.03 11.91 -6.73
N THR A 70 14.81 10.95 -7.61
CA THR A 70 14.49 11.21 -9.02
C THR A 70 13.01 11.43 -9.29
N VAL A 71 12.15 11.13 -8.31
CA VAL A 71 10.71 11.37 -8.39
C VAL A 71 10.46 12.88 -8.51
N ARG A 72 9.61 13.27 -9.45
CA ARG A 72 9.25 14.66 -9.68
C ARG A 72 7.76 14.84 -9.45
N VAL A 73 7.43 15.86 -8.70
CA VAL A 73 6.06 16.33 -8.56
C VAL A 73 5.58 16.83 -9.92
N ARG A 74 4.47 16.31 -10.39
CA ARG A 74 3.86 16.73 -11.67
C ARG A 74 2.47 17.29 -11.51
N GLU A 75 1.79 16.96 -10.41
CA GLU A 75 0.43 17.35 -10.13
C GLU A 75 0.31 17.83 -8.69
N PRO A 76 -0.60 18.78 -8.40
CA PRO A 76 -0.81 19.25 -7.02
C PRO A 76 -1.14 18.15 -6.02
N ALA A 77 -1.78 17.05 -6.48
CA ALA A 77 -2.11 15.92 -5.63
C ALA A 77 -0.90 15.09 -5.14
N THR A 78 0.30 15.36 -5.67
CA THR A 78 1.55 14.67 -5.31
C THR A 78 2.63 15.63 -4.81
N ASP A 79 2.27 16.85 -4.47
CA ASP A 79 3.20 17.90 -4.02
C ASP A 79 3.95 17.53 -2.74
N TYR A 80 3.36 16.67 -1.91
CA TYR A 80 3.95 16.15 -0.66
C TYR A 80 4.93 14.99 -0.85
N PHE A 81 5.08 14.42 -2.05
CA PHE A 81 5.91 13.22 -2.27
C PHE A 81 7.38 13.46 -1.96
N GLU A 82 7.92 14.60 -2.39
CA GLU A 82 9.33 14.92 -2.21
C GLU A 82 9.68 14.99 -0.71
N ASP A 83 8.89 15.71 0.08
CA ASP A 83 9.08 15.83 1.52
C ASP A 83 8.91 14.48 2.21
N THR A 84 7.85 13.71 1.87
CA THR A 84 7.63 12.39 2.43
C THR A 84 8.80 11.45 2.16
N LEU A 85 9.28 11.39 0.94
CA LEU A 85 10.42 10.52 0.57
C LEU A 85 11.72 10.99 1.22
N GLY A 86 11.88 12.29 1.40
CA GLY A 86 12.97 12.87 2.19
C GLY A 86 12.94 12.43 3.65
N ASP A 87 11.77 12.50 4.28
CA ASP A 87 11.56 12.06 5.66
C ASP A 87 11.78 10.56 5.82
N LEU A 88 11.22 9.74 4.92
CA LEU A 88 11.42 8.29 4.94
C LEU A 88 12.90 7.91 4.85
N GLY A 89 13.67 8.63 4.03
CA GLY A 89 15.11 8.43 3.89
C GLY A 89 15.94 8.79 5.12
N GLN A 90 15.35 9.47 6.13
CA GLN A 90 15.99 9.80 7.40
C GLN A 90 15.63 8.82 8.53
N ILE A 91 14.69 7.90 8.30
CA ILE A 91 14.29 6.92 9.32
C ILE A 91 15.40 5.90 9.51
N ASP A 92 15.87 5.76 10.75
CA ASP A 92 16.63 4.58 11.17
C ASP A 92 15.66 3.39 11.28
N PHE A 93 15.56 2.61 10.21
CA PHE A 93 14.59 1.53 10.12
C PHE A 93 14.89 0.38 11.10
N ASP A 94 16.12 0.27 11.58
CA ASP A 94 16.48 -0.69 12.64
C ASP A 94 15.74 -0.40 13.97
N GLN A 95 15.26 0.84 14.16
CA GLN A 95 14.48 1.25 15.33
C GLN A 95 12.98 1.11 15.14
N VAL A 96 12.51 0.84 13.93
CA VAL A 96 11.08 0.62 13.63
C VAL A 96 10.64 -0.71 14.24
N LYS A 97 9.55 -0.69 15.00
CA LYS A 97 9.02 -1.88 15.67
C LYS A 97 7.79 -2.44 14.98
N ILE A 98 7.03 -1.57 14.34
CA ILE A 98 5.79 -1.96 13.66
C ILE A 98 5.74 -1.23 12.31
N LEU A 99 5.46 -1.98 11.26
CA LEU A 99 5.20 -1.45 9.93
C LEU A 99 3.78 -1.80 9.52
N PHE A 100 2.97 -0.78 9.25
CA PHE A 100 1.66 -0.95 8.64
C PHE A 100 1.76 -0.76 7.13
N ILE A 101 1.17 -1.67 6.37
CA ILE A 101 1.13 -1.63 4.90
C ILE A 101 -0.34 -1.63 4.48
N GLY A 102 -0.87 -0.44 4.18
CA GLY A 102 -2.21 -0.24 3.64
C GLY A 102 -2.12 0.15 2.17
N SER A 103 -2.30 -0.81 1.29
CA SER A 103 -2.24 -0.66 -0.17
C SER A 103 -3.08 -1.76 -0.83
N GLY A 104 -3.33 -1.63 -2.12
CA GLY A 104 -4.09 -2.64 -2.87
C GLY A 104 -5.23 -2.02 -3.69
N LEU A 105 -5.84 -0.94 -3.23
CA LEU A 105 -6.87 -0.24 -4.00
C LEU A 105 -6.33 0.23 -5.37
N ASN A 106 -5.10 0.70 -5.41
CA ASN A 106 -4.47 1.12 -6.67
C ASN A 106 -4.04 -0.07 -7.55
N ASP A 107 -3.75 -1.23 -6.96
CA ASP A 107 -3.51 -2.47 -7.70
C ASP A 107 -4.78 -2.94 -8.40
N TYR A 108 -5.91 -2.93 -7.69
CA TYR A 108 -7.22 -3.18 -8.26
C TYR A 108 -7.56 -2.15 -9.37
N HIS A 109 -7.38 -0.84 -9.12
CA HIS A 109 -7.60 0.20 -10.14
C HIS A 109 -6.71 0.05 -11.38
N ALA A 110 -5.53 -0.50 -11.22
CA ALA A 110 -4.62 -0.76 -12.32
C ALA A 110 -4.94 -2.06 -13.07
N GLY A 111 -5.85 -2.89 -12.54
CA GLY A 111 -6.15 -4.23 -13.07
C GLY A 111 -4.94 -5.17 -12.96
N ASN A 112 -4.11 -5.00 -11.92
CA ASN A 112 -2.97 -5.87 -11.71
C ASN A 112 -3.46 -7.30 -11.43
N PRO A 113 -2.87 -8.35 -12.03
CA PRO A 113 -3.23 -9.72 -11.71
C PRO A 113 -3.07 -10.01 -10.22
N ILE A 114 -3.99 -10.78 -9.63
CA ILE A 114 -3.90 -11.15 -8.21
C ILE A 114 -2.76 -12.13 -7.97
N GLU A 115 -2.59 -13.13 -8.85
CA GLU A 115 -1.64 -14.22 -8.65
C GLU A 115 -0.91 -14.56 -9.96
N SER A 116 0.32 -15.07 -9.87
CA SER A 116 1.08 -15.63 -10.97
C SER A 116 1.08 -17.16 -10.88
N THR A 117 0.80 -17.84 -11.99
CA THR A 117 0.87 -19.30 -12.08
C THR A 117 2.30 -19.80 -12.26
N GLU A 118 3.24 -18.93 -12.63
CA GLU A 118 4.62 -19.30 -12.98
C GLU A 118 5.60 -18.96 -11.85
N ASN A 119 5.42 -17.80 -11.22
CA ASN A 119 6.34 -17.32 -10.20
C ASN A 119 5.56 -16.73 -9.00
N PRO A 120 5.55 -17.40 -7.84
CA PRO A 120 4.84 -16.92 -6.66
C PRO A 120 5.40 -15.61 -6.08
N TYR A 121 6.57 -15.17 -6.51
CA TYR A 121 7.20 -13.89 -6.14
C TYR A 121 7.21 -12.88 -7.28
N ASP A 122 6.33 -13.03 -8.25
CA ASP A 122 6.18 -12.06 -9.34
C ASP A 122 5.57 -10.76 -8.82
N GLU A 123 6.39 -9.73 -8.65
CA GLU A 123 5.96 -8.42 -8.14
C GLU A 123 5.01 -7.66 -9.08
N TYR A 124 4.78 -8.13 -10.29
CA TYR A 124 3.73 -7.63 -11.18
C TYR A 124 2.35 -8.19 -10.83
N THR A 125 2.27 -9.06 -9.82
CA THR A 125 1.02 -9.56 -9.25
C THR A 125 0.87 -9.13 -7.79
N TYR A 126 -0.36 -8.98 -7.35
CA TYR A 126 -0.68 -8.53 -6.00
C TYR A 126 -0.08 -9.43 -4.92
N CYS A 127 -0.37 -10.73 -5.00
CA CYS A 127 0.14 -11.71 -4.04
C CYS A 127 1.66 -11.90 -4.13
N GLY A 128 2.23 -11.83 -5.32
CA GLY A 128 3.68 -11.91 -5.50
C GLY A 128 4.41 -10.75 -4.83
N ALA A 129 3.83 -9.54 -4.90
CA ALA A 129 4.35 -8.37 -4.19
C ALA A 129 4.30 -8.54 -2.67
N ILE A 130 3.18 -9.03 -2.10
CA ILE A 130 3.06 -9.32 -0.66
C ILE A 130 4.15 -10.30 -0.23
N ARG A 131 4.32 -11.41 -0.94
CA ARG A 131 5.36 -12.42 -0.62
C ARG A 131 6.76 -11.83 -0.65
N SER A 132 7.06 -11.03 -1.67
CA SER A 132 8.38 -10.38 -1.81
C SER A 132 8.65 -9.40 -0.66
N ILE A 133 7.68 -8.55 -0.34
CA ILE A 133 7.75 -7.60 0.77
C ILE A 133 7.99 -8.32 2.10
N VAL A 134 7.17 -9.33 2.41
CA VAL A 134 7.28 -10.07 3.68
C VAL A 134 8.63 -10.77 3.79
N ARG A 135 9.09 -11.41 2.71
CA ARG A 135 10.40 -12.07 2.68
C ARG A 135 11.54 -11.07 2.91
N GLU A 136 11.60 -9.99 2.15
CA GLU A 136 12.68 -9.00 2.25
C GLU A 136 12.72 -8.35 3.65
N LEU A 137 11.55 -8.05 4.22
CA LEU A 137 11.48 -7.47 5.57
C LEU A 137 11.89 -8.47 6.66
N ARG A 138 11.47 -9.73 6.58
CA ARG A 138 11.86 -10.75 7.57
C ARG A 138 13.34 -11.08 7.51
N ASP A 139 13.90 -11.11 6.30
CA ASP A 139 15.34 -11.36 6.13
C ASP A 139 16.18 -10.23 6.69
N ALA A 140 15.76 -8.96 6.52
CA ALA A 140 16.51 -7.80 6.97
C ALA A 140 16.19 -7.38 8.41
N TYR A 141 14.95 -7.54 8.85
CA TYR A 141 14.41 -7.05 10.13
C TYR A 141 13.56 -8.12 10.82
N PRO A 142 14.16 -9.19 11.37
CA PRO A 142 13.44 -10.35 11.89
C PRO A 142 12.51 -10.03 13.07
N ASP A 143 12.76 -8.94 13.80
CA ASP A 143 11.98 -8.49 14.96
C ASP A 143 10.89 -7.46 14.58
N LEU A 144 10.76 -7.12 13.29
CA LEU A 144 9.78 -6.16 12.81
C LEU A 144 8.39 -6.81 12.78
N ARG A 145 7.43 -6.20 13.46
CA ARG A 145 6.03 -6.58 13.34
C ARG A 145 5.46 -5.97 12.06
N ILE A 146 5.03 -6.83 11.15
CA ILE A 146 4.44 -6.44 9.86
C ILE A 146 2.92 -6.63 9.97
N ILE A 147 2.16 -5.61 9.62
CA ILE A 147 0.70 -5.62 9.66
C ILE A 147 0.19 -5.08 8.32
N PHE A 148 -0.52 -5.90 7.58
CA PHE A 148 -1.24 -5.44 6.40
C PHE A 148 -2.60 -4.86 6.79
N ILE A 149 -3.13 -3.95 5.98
CA ILE A 149 -4.46 -3.39 6.14
C ILE A 149 -5.15 -3.48 4.79
N THR A 150 -6.27 -4.21 4.73
CA THR A 150 -7.00 -4.39 3.49
C THR A 150 -7.43 -3.07 2.88
N PRO A 151 -7.62 -2.98 1.56
CA PRO A 151 -8.31 -1.86 0.94
C PRO A 151 -9.71 -1.66 1.57
N PRO A 152 -10.18 -0.40 1.71
CA PRO A 152 -11.55 -0.14 2.15
C PRO A 152 -12.54 -0.46 1.04
N TYR A 153 -13.78 -0.76 1.42
CA TYR A 153 -14.92 -0.81 0.51
C TYR A 153 -15.07 0.52 -0.23
N THR A 154 -15.46 0.48 -1.49
CA THR A 154 -15.49 1.65 -2.37
C THR A 154 -16.70 1.63 -3.28
N TRP A 155 -17.31 2.80 -3.48
CA TRP A 155 -18.37 3.06 -4.44
C TRP A 155 -17.84 3.96 -5.58
N TYR A 156 -18.30 3.69 -6.78
CA TYR A 156 -17.96 4.48 -7.96
C TYR A 156 -19.20 5.23 -8.46
N THR A 157 -19.22 6.54 -8.34
CA THR A 157 -20.33 7.38 -8.80
C THR A 157 -20.51 7.37 -10.32
N VAL A 158 -19.47 7.04 -11.04
CA VAL A 158 -19.50 6.76 -12.49
C VAL A 158 -18.62 5.53 -12.69
N PRO A 159 -19.20 4.39 -13.03
CA PRO A 159 -20.51 4.10 -13.64
C PRO A 159 -21.68 3.78 -12.67
N GLU A 160 -21.67 4.20 -11.43
CA GLU A 160 -22.67 3.86 -10.39
C GLU A 160 -22.63 2.37 -10.02
N LEU A 161 -21.42 1.87 -9.75
CA LEU A 161 -21.18 0.48 -9.35
C LEU A 161 -20.44 0.43 -8.02
N THR A 162 -20.64 -0.64 -7.29
CA THR A 162 -19.79 -0.98 -6.14
C THR A 162 -18.47 -1.61 -6.61
N CYS A 163 -17.49 -1.64 -5.74
CA CYS A 163 -16.24 -2.35 -6.00
C CYS A 163 -16.41 -3.88 -6.07
N GLU A 164 -17.59 -4.41 -5.69
CA GLU A 164 -17.97 -5.82 -5.84
C GLU A 164 -18.54 -6.14 -7.23
N GLU A 165 -18.95 -5.11 -7.97
CA GLU A 165 -19.54 -5.24 -9.31
C GLU A 165 -18.58 -4.79 -10.40
N TYR A 166 -17.58 -3.98 -10.08
CA TYR A 166 -16.72 -3.30 -11.05
C TYR A 166 -15.37 -4.02 -11.18
N ASP A 167 -15.26 -4.95 -12.13
CA ASP A 167 -14.00 -5.58 -12.50
C ASP A 167 -13.19 -4.65 -13.42
N LEU A 168 -12.00 -4.27 -12.98
CA LEU A 168 -11.07 -3.40 -13.70
C LEU A 168 -9.95 -4.18 -14.44
N GLY A 169 -10.10 -5.49 -14.56
CA GLY A 169 -9.23 -6.37 -15.36
C GLY A 169 -8.42 -7.39 -14.54
N GLY A 170 -8.44 -7.30 -13.23
CA GLY A 170 -7.78 -8.27 -12.33
C GLY A 170 -8.76 -9.02 -11.42
N GLY A 171 -10.04 -8.73 -11.51
CA GLY A 171 -11.10 -9.19 -10.63
C GLY A 171 -11.78 -8.00 -9.93
N VAL A 172 -12.77 -8.27 -9.10
CA VAL A 172 -13.42 -7.28 -8.24
C VAL A 172 -12.56 -7.03 -6.99
N LEU A 173 -12.79 -5.92 -6.26
CA LEU A 173 -11.95 -5.57 -5.12
C LEU A 173 -11.97 -6.64 -4.02
N GLU A 174 -13.11 -7.31 -3.81
CA GLU A 174 -13.24 -8.39 -2.84
C GLU A 174 -12.28 -9.56 -3.13
N ASP A 175 -11.98 -9.84 -4.40
CA ASP A 175 -11.01 -10.90 -4.77
C ASP A 175 -9.60 -10.56 -4.27
N TYR A 176 -9.19 -9.27 -4.37
CA TYR A 176 -7.91 -8.79 -3.84
C TYR A 176 -7.86 -8.87 -2.31
N VAL A 177 -8.93 -8.43 -1.65
CA VAL A 177 -9.04 -8.46 -0.19
C VAL A 177 -8.95 -9.89 0.33
N ASN A 178 -9.73 -10.81 -0.23
CA ASN A 178 -9.72 -12.22 0.16
C ASN A 178 -8.35 -12.88 -0.09
N ALA A 179 -7.70 -12.54 -1.20
CA ALA A 179 -6.35 -13.01 -1.50
C ALA A 179 -5.31 -12.49 -0.50
N GLU A 180 -5.38 -11.20 -0.11
CA GLU A 180 -4.52 -10.62 0.91
C GLU A 180 -4.70 -11.30 2.27
N ILE A 181 -5.93 -11.42 2.75
CA ILE A 181 -6.24 -12.07 4.03
C ILE A 181 -5.73 -13.51 4.05
N GLY A 182 -6.08 -14.29 3.02
CA GLY A 182 -5.66 -15.69 2.92
C GLY A 182 -4.14 -15.85 2.85
N LEU A 183 -3.47 -14.97 2.11
CA LEU A 183 -2.02 -14.99 2.00
C LEU A 183 -1.32 -14.54 3.28
N CYS A 184 -1.79 -13.50 3.95
CA CYS A 184 -1.26 -13.07 5.24
C CYS A 184 -1.37 -14.18 6.29
N GLN A 185 -2.52 -14.88 6.35
CA GLN A 185 -2.69 -16.06 7.21
C GLN A 185 -1.69 -17.18 6.88
N ALA A 186 -1.50 -17.47 5.60
CA ALA A 186 -0.55 -18.51 5.16
C ALA A 186 0.92 -18.14 5.46
N LEU A 187 1.24 -16.85 5.48
CA LEU A 187 2.57 -16.34 5.80
C LEU A 187 2.77 -16.05 7.29
N ASP A 188 1.79 -16.29 8.14
CA ASP A 188 1.82 -15.90 9.56
C ASP A 188 2.14 -14.40 9.74
N VAL A 189 1.43 -13.55 9.00
CA VAL A 189 1.49 -12.08 9.05
C VAL A 189 0.14 -11.54 9.50
N GLU A 190 0.16 -10.51 10.33
CA GLU A 190 -1.07 -9.88 10.80
C GLU A 190 -1.75 -9.10 9.68
N VAL A 191 -3.09 -9.14 9.66
CA VAL A 191 -3.92 -8.34 8.75
C VAL A 191 -5.06 -7.71 9.52
N ILE A 192 -5.32 -6.44 9.24
CA ILE A 192 -6.50 -5.71 9.72
C ILE A 192 -7.47 -5.62 8.54
N ASP A 193 -8.60 -6.27 8.69
CA ASP A 193 -9.67 -6.23 7.70
C ASP A 193 -10.53 -4.98 7.94
N ILE A 194 -10.46 -4.03 7.04
CA ILE A 194 -11.32 -2.83 7.04
C ILE A 194 -12.34 -2.87 5.89
N TYR A 195 -12.36 -3.96 5.13
CA TYR A 195 -13.30 -4.15 4.03
C TYR A 195 -14.63 -4.72 4.50
N HIS A 196 -14.61 -5.87 5.19
CA HIS A 196 -15.84 -6.62 5.48
C HIS A 196 -16.68 -6.04 6.63
N ASP A 197 -16.02 -5.57 7.69
CA ASP A 197 -16.73 -5.25 8.95
C ASP A 197 -16.65 -3.76 9.35
N PHE A 198 -16.02 -2.92 8.52
CA PHE A 198 -15.77 -1.53 8.89
C PHE A 198 -16.92 -0.59 8.50
N TYR A 199 -17.54 -0.83 7.34
CA TYR A 199 -18.67 -0.08 6.82
C TYR A 199 -19.79 -1.02 6.37
N PRO A 200 -21.08 -0.61 6.47
CA PRO A 200 -22.14 -1.34 5.79
C PRO A 200 -21.98 -1.22 4.28
N HIS A 201 -22.14 -2.34 3.57
CA HIS A 201 -22.02 -2.41 2.10
C HIS A 201 -23.36 -2.19 1.37
N ASP A 202 -24.45 -1.98 2.11
CA ASP A 202 -25.82 -1.92 1.57
C ASP A 202 -26.22 -0.53 1.09
N THR A 203 -25.52 0.53 1.52
CA THR A 203 -25.79 1.90 1.08
C THR A 203 -24.50 2.65 0.87
N TRP A 204 -24.38 3.30 -0.29
CA TRP A 204 -23.24 4.15 -0.60
C TRP A 204 -23.28 5.50 0.14
N GLU A 205 -24.45 5.92 0.60
CA GLU A 205 -24.62 7.16 1.36
C GLU A 205 -23.95 7.09 2.74
N ASP A 206 -23.64 5.89 3.21
CA ASP A 206 -22.99 5.65 4.49
C ASP A 206 -21.46 5.59 4.38
N LEU A 207 -20.93 5.70 3.16
CA LEU A 207 -19.50 5.70 2.85
C LEU A 207 -18.99 7.11 2.61
#